data_f164c082691b2a7258cdb1717c45d6c9
#
_entry.id   f164c082691b2a7258cdb1717c45d6c9
#
_cell.length_a   1.000
_cell.length_b   1.000
_cell.length_c   1.000
_cell.angle_alpha   90.00
_cell.angle_beta   90.00
_cell.angle_gamma   90.00
#
_symmetry.space_group_name_H-M   'P 1'
#
loop_
_entity.id
_entity.type
_entity.pdbx_description
1 polymer ?
#
loop_
_entity_poly.entity_id
_entity_poly.type
_entity_poly.pdbx_seq_one_letter_code
_entity_poly.pdbx_strand_id
1 'polypeptide(L)'
;MNGCLSCGLLKYLWCWLEDLSCRLQDSNLLKLILAFCVALLVLVNVHTGFTMANSCPRESEEESEDVGEDHPTESSSDLNCTLRGSPENYNYGWDRGPHTWDAPGNNQSPINIERNCLDLNYFDTPLIWSHYNDVPLGIRLENNGHTLVLRAAFPDRTPSIDGGDLLGRFDFREISFRWSWTNSSGSEHTVDHHHSPLEMQCLHTDAEGNGCSSSQGILMISYMFDFSDDNPFLDVLVQHLAAVQQAGQVVEVPPFPLSYLMPAFYDKFYSYNGSLTEPPCHRGAEWLMHPVALSISERQLNEFRQLKDKRGSRITRNARPVQPLEDRTVRLNRYRTGF
;
A
#
# COMPACT_ATOMS: atom_id res chain seq x y z
N MET A 1 5.88 31.04 -15.34
CA MET A 1 5.72 29.65 -15.79
C MET A 1 7.05 29.15 -16.33
N ASN A 2 7.97 28.77 -15.48
CA ASN A 2 9.19 28.02 -15.83
C ASN A 2 9.80 27.53 -14.50
N GLY A 3 9.29 26.41 -14.03
CA GLY A 3 9.80 25.79 -12.82
C GLY A 3 9.58 24.29 -12.88
N CYS A 4 10.66 23.55 -12.69
CA CYS A 4 10.65 22.16 -12.26
C CYS A 4 10.53 21.02 -13.27
N LEU A 5 10.97 21.22 -14.52
CA LEU A 5 11.20 20.08 -15.44
C LEU A 5 12.50 19.32 -15.17
N SER A 6 13.46 19.92 -14.45
CA SER A 6 14.78 19.30 -14.22
C SER A 6 14.83 18.25 -13.09
N CYS A 7 13.97 18.35 -12.07
CA CYS A 7 14.01 17.44 -10.93
C CYS A 7 13.40 16.06 -11.24
N GLY A 8 12.38 16.01 -12.10
CA GLY A 8 11.77 14.75 -12.56
C GLY A 8 12.70 13.94 -13.46
N LEU A 9 13.35 14.58 -14.41
CA LEU A 9 14.28 13.93 -15.36
C LEU A 9 15.50 13.33 -14.66
N LEU A 10 16.01 13.97 -13.63
CA LEU A 10 17.16 13.47 -12.84
C LEU A 10 16.81 12.20 -12.03
N LYS A 11 15.62 12.14 -11.44
CA LYS A 11 15.15 10.92 -10.75
C LYS A 11 14.94 9.74 -11.71
N TYR A 12 14.43 10.00 -12.91
CA TYR A 12 14.25 8.96 -13.93
C TYR A 12 15.57 8.45 -14.50
N LEU A 13 16.52 9.33 -14.72
CA LEU A 13 17.88 8.95 -15.13
C LEU A 13 18.57 8.09 -14.05
N TRP A 14 18.36 8.41 -12.78
CA TRP A 14 18.90 7.62 -11.67
C TRP A 14 18.33 6.19 -11.61
N CYS A 15 17.02 6.03 -11.67
CA CYS A 15 16.37 4.71 -11.71
C CYS A 15 16.77 3.90 -12.96
N TRP A 16 16.93 4.55 -14.10
CA TRP A 16 17.35 3.89 -15.34
C TRP A 16 18.82 3.46 -15.27
N LEU A 17 19.68 4.26 -14.65
CA LEU A 17 21.10 3.94 -14.42
C LEU A 17 21.27 2.81 -13.40
N GLU A 18 20.44 2.72 -12.37
CA GLU A 18 20.44 1.60 -11.43
C GLU A 18 20.01 0.28 -12.11
N ASP A 19 18.98 0.31 -12.94
CA ASP A 19 18.53 -0.86 -13.72
C ASP A 19 19.61 -1.30 -14.73
N LEU A 20 20.29 -0.36 -15.37
CA LEU A 20 21.40 -0.61 -16.29
C LEU A 20 22.64 -1.17 -15.56
N SER A 21 22.92 -0.68 -14.36
CA SER A 21 24.01 -1.16 -13.48
C SER A 21 23.80 -2.61 -13.06
N CYS A 22 22.55 -2.99 -12.77
CA CYS A 22 22.20 -4.36 -12.40
C CYS A 22 22.34 -5.36 -13.56
N ARG A 23 22.14 -4.90 -14.80
CA ARG A 23 22.22 -5.75 -16.02
C ARG A 23 23.64 -5.95 -16.55
N LEU A 24 24.62 -5.15 -16.11
CA LEU A 24 25.96 -5.11 -16.72
C LEU A 24 27.08 -5.27 -15.68
N GLN A 25 26.95 -6.23 -14.80
CA GLN A 25 27.82 -6.44 -13.63
C GLN A 25 29.31 -6.72 -13.93
N ASP A 26 29.76 -6.87 -15.19
CA ASP A 26 31.08 -7.40 -15.53
C ASP A 26 32.00 -6.54 -16.44
N SER A 27 31.78 -5.23 -16.62
CA SER A 27 32.72 -4.44 -17.40
C SER A 27 33.28 -3.22 -16.69
N ASN A 28 34.60 -3.15 -16.52
CA ASN A 28 35.31 -2.01 -15.97
C ASN A 28 35.12 -0.71 -16.77
N LEU A 29 34.73 -0.80 -18.04
CA LEU A 29 34.44 0.32 -18.93
C LEU A 29 33.15 1.06 -18.48
N LEU A 30 32.16 0.30 -18.03
CA LEU A 30 30.88 0.86 -17.58
C LEU A 30 31.02 1.63 -16.26
N LYS A 31 31.86 1.14 -15.34
CA LYS A 31 32.20 1.85 -14.09
C LYS A 31 32.87 3.19 -14.36
N LEU A 32 33.71 3.28 -15.37
CA LEU A 32 34.36 4.52 -15.82
C LEU A 32 33.34 5.49 -16.44
N ILE A 33 32.43 5.01 -17.27
CA ILE A 33 31.35 5.83 -17.88
C ILE A 33 30.41 6.38 -16.78
N LEU A 34 30.03 5.54 -15.82
CA LEU A 34 29.17 5.93 -14.71
C LEU A 34 29.85 7.00 -13.84
N ALA A 35 31.13 6.83 -13.50
CA ALA A 35 31.90 7.81 -12.75
C ALA A 35 32.02 9.15 -13.49
N PHE A 36 32.18 9.11 -14.80
CA PHE A 36 32.25 10.32 -15.63
C PHE A 36 30.90 11.06 -15.70
N CYS A 37 29.79 10.33 -15.83
CA CYS A 37 28.44 10.92 -15.80
C CYS A 37 28.10 11.56 -14.46
N VAL A 38 28.47 10.92 -13.33
CA VAL A 38 28.27 11.45 -11.99
C VAL A 38 29.10 12.73 -11.78
N ALA A 39 30.35 12.75 -12.25
CA ALA A 39 31.21 13.94 -12.18
C ALA A 39 30.65 15.12 -13.00
N LEU A 40 30.08 14.85 -14.17
CA LEU A 40 29.42 15.85 -15.00
C LEU A 40 28.15 16.42 -14.35
N LEU A 41 27.34 15.56 -13.70
CA LEU A 41 26.15 16.00 -12.96
C LEU A 41 26.49 16.88 -11.76
N VAL A 42 27.56 16.58 -11.04
CA VAL A 42 28.04 17.41 -9.93
C VAL A 42 28.52 18.78 -10.44
N LEU A 43 29.24 18.84 -11.56
CA LEU A 43 29.69 20.09 -12.16
C LEU A 43 28.53 20.98 -12.65
N VAL A 44 27.48 20.40 -13.23
CA VAL A 44 26.29 21.13 -13.67
C VAL A 44 25.52 21.69 -12.45
N ASN A 45 25.38 20.93 -11.35
CA ASN A 45 24.73 21.41 -10.14
C ASN A 45 25.50 22.51 -9.42
N VAL A 46 26.83 22.51 -9.47
CA VAL A 46 27.66 23.59 -8.90
C VAL A 46 27.50 24.88 -9.72
N HIS A 47 27.31 24.76 -11.02
CA HIS A 47 27.16 25.94 -11.90
C HIS A 47 25.76 26.59 -11.81
N THR A 48 24.70 25.81 -11.54
CA THR A 48 23.33 26.29 -11.37
C THR A 48 23.02 26.79 -9.95
N GLY A 49 23.78 26.35 -8.96
CA GLY A 49 23.61 26.75 -7.55
C GLY A 49 24.08 28.17 -7.24
N PHE A 50 24.80 28.86 -8.16
CA PHE A 50 25.38 30.17 -7.91
C PHE A 50 24.52 31.36 -8.36
N THR A 51 23.30 31.13 -8.91
CA THR A 51 22.48 32.23 -9.47
C THR A 51 21.09 32.42 -8.86
N MET A 52 20.76 31.82 -7.69
CA MET A 52 19.47 32.02 -7.03
C MET A 52 19.60 32.37 -5.55
N ALA A 53 20.06 33.57 -5.29
CA ALA A 53 19.82 34.25 -4.02
C ALA A 53 19.26 35.64 -4.37
N ASN A 54 17.91 35.79 -4.30
CA ASN A 54 17.23 36.99 -3.82
C ASN A 54 15.74 37.01 -4.26
N SER A 55 14.95 37.42 -3.26
CA SER A 55 13.61 38.00 -3.35
C SER A 55 12.40 37.04 -3.31
N CYS A 56 11.82 37.04 -2.13
CA CYS A 56 10.42 36.79 -1.85
C CYS A 56 9.65 38.12 -1.80
N PRO A 57 8.44 38.25 -2.30
CA PRO A 57 7.49 39.23 -1.79
C PRO A 57 6.26 38.54 -1.19
N ARG A 58 5.83 39.13 -0.11
CA ARG A 58 4.63 38.89 0.71
C ARG A 58 3.49 39.74 0.15
N GLU A 59 2.30 39.19 -0.02
CA GLU A 59 1.00 39.90 -0.09
C GLU A 59 -0.02 38.94 0.54
N SER A 60 -0.62 39.30 1.59
CA SER A 60 -1.73 40.10 2.14
C SER A 60 -3.11 39.54 1.80
N GLU A 61 -3.82 39.28 2.92
CA GLU A 61 -5.18 38.79 3.11
C GLU A 61 -6.23 39.71 2.45
N GLU A 62 -7.32 39.11 1.94
CA GLU A 62 -8.65 39.75 1.92
C GLU A 62 -9.72 38.72 2.17
N GLU A 63 -10.49 38.98 3.23
CA GLU A 63 -11.75 38.34 3.59
C GLU A 63 -12.87 38.75 2.65
N SER A 64 -13.81 37.83 2.33
CA SER A 64 -15.18 38.21 2.04
C SER A 64 -16.15 37.10 2.46
N GLU A 65 -17.00 37.47 3.42
CA GLU A 65 -18.26 36.80 3.77
C GLU A 65 -19.26 36.86 2.61
N ASP A 66 -20.05 35.82 2.36
CA ASP A 66 -21.50 35.97 2.25
C ASP A 66 -22.26 34.63 2.32
N VAL A 67 -23.32 34.67 2.98
CA VAL A 67 -24.57 34.07 3.40
C VAL A 67 -25.31 33.26 2.32
N GLY A 68 -25.96 32.12 2.79
CA GLY A 68 -27.32 31.80 2.32
C GLY A 68 -27.59 30.35 1.91
N GLU A 69 -28.23 29.63 2.83
CA GLU A 69 -29.39 28.72 2.68
C GLU A 69 -29.49 27.79 1.43
N ASP A 70 -29.53 26.49 1.66
CA ASP A 70 -30.73 25.65 1.62
C ASP A 70 -30.41 24.16 1.79
N HIS A 71 -31.07 23.52 2.74
CA HIS A 71 -31.12 22.06 2.87
C HIS A 71 -32.06 21.44 1.84
N PRO A 72 -31.70 20.25 1.34
CA PRO A 72 -32.65 19.15 1.35
C PRO A 72 -32.09 17.92 2.09
N THR A 73 -32.92 17.43 2.95
CA THR A 73 -32.91 16.10 3.55
C THR A 73 -32.75 15.03 2.49
N GLU A 74 -31.65 14.26 2.56
CA GLU A 74 -31.52 13.00 1.81
C GLU A 74 -31.29 11.81 2.74
N SER A 75 -32.03 10.79 2.40
CA SER A 75 -32.26 9.54 3.06
C SER A 75 -31.04 8.61 3.07
N SER A 76 -30.94 7.86 4.15
CA SER A 76 -30.09 6.69 4.39
C SER A 76 -29.94 5.75 3.20
N SER A 77 -28.82 5.82 2.46
CA SER A 77 -28.39 4.76 1.52
C SER A 77 -26.94 4.86 1.02
N ASP A 78 -25.97 5.46 1.72
CA ASP A 78 -24.64 5.66 1.18
C ASP A 78 -23.48 5.02 1.95
N LEU A 79 -23.61 3.73 2.27
CA LEU A 79 -22.50 2.88 2.72
C LEU A 79 -21.50 2.48 1.59
N ASN A 80 -21.63 3.09 0.42
CA ASN A 80 -20.88 2.72 -0.78
C ASN A 80 -19.97 3.86 -1.32
N CYS A 81 -19.71 4.86 -0.51
CA CYS A 81 -19.08 6.10 -0.97
C CYS A 81 -17.57 5.99 -1.30
N THR A 82 -16.82 5.16 -0.60
CA THR A 82 -15.35 5.21 -0.65
C THR A 82 -14.69 4.44 -1.76
N LEU A 83 -15.32 3.39 -2.24
CA LEU A 83 -14.71 2.52 -3.25
C LEU A 83 -15.19 2.80 -4.68
N ARG A 84 -16.19 3.65 -4.85
CA ARG A 84 -16.75 3.99 -6.17
C ARG A 84 -15.95 5.00 -6.98
N GLY A 85 -14.89 5.56 -6.46
CA GLY A 85 -14.09 6.57 -7.15
C GLY A 85 -12.79 6.08 -7.78
N SER A 86 -12.46 4.80 -7.69
CA SER A 86 -11.28 4.27 -8.41
C SER A 86 -11.49 4.46 -9.90
N PRO A 87 -10.64 5.22 -10.59
CA PRO A 87 -10.74 5.31 -12.03
C PRO A 87 -10.60 3.90 -12.60
N GLU A 88 -11.62 3.42 -13.31
CA GLU A 88 -11.65 2.07 -13.90
C GLU A 88 -10.44 1.79 -14.81
N ASN A 89 -9.66 2.80 -15.12
CA ASN A 89 -8.64 2.83 -16.15
C ASN A 89 -7.22 3.09 -15.66
N TYR A 90 -6.86 2.80 -14.40
CA TYR A 90 -5.47 2.86 -13.98
C TYR A 90 -4.74 1.53 -14.26
N ASN A 91 -3.44 1.56 -14.24
CA ASN A 91 -2.58 0.37 -14.25
C ASN A 91 -1.26 0.68 -13.51
N TYR A 92 -0.34 -0.28 -13.49
CA TYR A 92 0.99 -0.10 -12.87
C TYR A 92 2.11 0.06 -13.93
N GLY A 93 1.73 0.23 -15.20
CA GLY A 93 2.64 0.45 -16.32
C GLY A 93 2.98 1.91 -16.55
N TRP A 94 3.60 2.17 -17.69
CA TRP A 94 4.04 3.52 -18.05
C TRP A 94 2.90 4.46 -18.47
N ASP A 95 1.86 3.94 -19.10
CA ASP A 95 0.81 4.78 -19.72
C ASP A 95 -0.19 5.36 -18.71
N ARG A 96 -0.56 4.60 -17.68
CA ARG A 96 -1.54 4.98 -16.63
C ARG A 96 -1.12 4.49 -15.25
N GLY A 97 0.18 4.46 -15.01
CA GLY A 97 0.79 3.99 -13.77
C GLY A 97 0.87 5.07 -12.69
N PRO A 98 1.49 4.74 -11.55
CA PRO A 98 1.53 5.58 -10.35
C PRO A 98 2.01 7.01 -10.55
N HIS A 99 2.83 7.26 -11.56
CA HIS A 99 3.32 8.61 -11.89
C HIS A 99 2.26 9.52 -12.55
N THR A 100 1.13 8.94 -13.01
CA THR A 100 0.00 9.66 -13.60
C THR A 100 -1.19 9.77 -12.68
N TRP A 101 -1.12 9.12 -11.49
CA TRP A 101 -2.24 9.12 -10.56
C TRP A 101 -2.37 10.48 -9.88
N ASP A 102 -3.59 10.99 -9.86
CA ASP A 102 -3.92 12.22 -9.14
C ASP A 102 -4.11 11.86 -7.65
N ALA A 103 -2.98 11.83 -6.93
CA ALA A 103 -2.97 11.48 -5.51
C ALA A 103 -3.12 12.74 -4.67
N PRO A 104 -4.15 12.83 -3.79
CA PRO A 104 -4.43 14.06 -3.06
C PRO A 104 -3.40 14.31 -1.95
N GLY A 105 -2.60 15.35 -2.10
CA GLY A 105 -1.74 15.93 -1.05
C GLY A 105 -0.63 15.02 -0.51
N ASN A 106 -0.15 15.37 0.66
CA ASN A 106 0.93 14.71 1.38
C ASN A 106 0.46 13.46 2.14
N ASN A 107 1.36 12.80 2.87
CA ASN A 107 1.08 11.62 3.71
C ASN A 107 0.57 10.42 2.91
N GLN A 108 1.16 10.17 1.78
CA GLN A 108 0.83 9.06 0.90
C GLN A 108 1.47 7.74 1.36
N SER A 109 0.87 6.61 0.93
CA SER A 109 1.36 5.24 1.10
C SER A 109 1.71 4.60 -0.26
N PRO A 110 2.57 3.58 -0.30
CA PRO A 110 3.30 2.96 0.80
C PRO A 110 4.53 3.79 1.25
N ILE A 111 5.18 3.38 2.35
CA ILE A 111 6.41 4.02 2.85
C ILE A 111 7.54 3.01 3.07
N ASN A 112 8.75 3.52 3.26
CA ASN A 112 9.87 2.74 3.81
C ASN A 112 9.83 2.78 5.35
N ILE A 113 9.95 1.63 6.00
CA ILE A 113 10.07 1.50 7.45
C ILE A 113 11.53 1.33 7.79
N GLU A 114 12.13 2.34 8.43
CA GLU A 114 13.50 2.28 8.91
C GLU A 114 13.51 1.84 10.37
N ARG A 115 13.97 0.62 10.64
CA ARG A 115 13.93 0.03 11.98
C ARG A 115 14.78 0.75 13.03
N ASN A 116 15.72 1.55 12.61
CA ASN A 116 16.55 2.40 13.46
C ASN A 116 15.96 3.81 13.72
N CYS A 117 14.86 4.16 13.06
CA CYS A 117 14.18 5.46 13.14
C CYS A 117 12.74 5.37 13.65
N LEU A 118 12.44 4.38 14.49
CA LEU A 118 11.09 4.15 14.98
C LEU A 118 10.83 4.86 16.29
N ASP A 119 9.66 5.47 16.41
CA ASP A 119 9.15 5.98 17.67
C ASP A 119 8.53 4.85 18.49
N LEU A 120 8.98 4.69 19.72
CA LEU A 120 8.41 3.69 20.63
C LEU A 120 7.07 4.20 21.19
N ASN A 121 6.01 3.49 20.94
CA ASN A 121 4.71 3.74 21.51
C ASN A 121 4.29 2.56 22.41
N TYR A 122 3.87 2.87 23.64
CA TYR A 122 3.40 1.87 24.59
C TYR A 122 1.90 2.09 24.85
N PHE A 123 1.13 1.03 24.74
CA PHE A 123 -0.30 1.04 24.98
C PHE A 123 -0.68 0.06 26.10
N ASP A 124 -1.79 0.37 26.79
CA ASP A 124 -2.23 -0.36 28.00
C ASP A 124 -3.28 -1.44 27.70
N THR A 125 -3.92 -1.37 26.53
CA THR A 125 -4.91 -2.35 26.05
C THR A 125 -4.40 -3.04 24.81
N PRO A 126 -4.41 -4.40 24.72
CA PRO A 126 -3.98 -5.08 23.50
C PRO A 126 -4.93 -4.82 22.35
N LEU A 127 -4.48 -5.10 21.12
CA LEU A 127 -5.38 -5.22 19.97
C LEU A 127 -6.30 -6.41 20.19
N ILE A 128 -7.56 -6.23 19.91
CA ILE A 128 -8.62 -7.25 20.03
C ILE A 128 -9.04 -7.68 18.63
N TRP A 129 -8.81 -8.95 18.32
CA TRP A 129 -9.18 -9.59 17.05
C TRP A 129 -10.43 -10.43 17.25
N SER A 130 -11.57 -9.94 16.82
CA SER A 130 -12.86 -10.60 17.02
C SER A 130 -13.29 -11.34 15.76
N HIS A 131 -13.78 -12.56 15.91
CA HIS A 131 -14.41 -13.39 14.86
C HIS A 131 -13.51 -13.85 13.70
N TYR A 132 -12.19 -13.66 13.74
CA TYR A 132 -11.26 -14.14 12.69
C TYR A 132 -11.12 -15.65 12.63
N ASN A 133 -11.46 -16.36 13.72
CA ASN A 133 -11.48 -17.81 13.78
C ASN A 133 -12.83 -18.42 13.35
N ASP A 134 -13.84 -17.60 13.11
CA ASP A 134 -15.14 -18.06 12.64
C ASP A 134 -15.04 -18.43 11.15
N VAL A 135 -15.71 -19.53 10.78
CA VAL A 135 -15.78 -19.94 9.38
C VAL A 135 -16.84 -19.12 8.67
N PRO A 136 -16.50 -18.39 7.60
CA PRO A 136 -17.48 -17.63 6.83
C PRO A 136 -18.47 -18.53 6.09
N LEU A 137 -19.61 -17.99 5.66
CA LEU A 137 -20.57 -18.67 4.79
C LEU A 137 -19.98 -19.01 3.42
N GLY A 138 -19.10 -18.17 2.91
CA GLY A 138 -18.42 -18.33 1.64
C GLY A 138 -17.25 -17.41 1.50
N ILE A 139 -16.28 -17.82 0.70
CA ILE A 139 -15.12 -17.01 0.32
C ILE A 139 -15.10 -16.93 -1.20
N ARG A 140 -14.95 -15.72 -1.71
CA ARG A 140 -14.87 -15.40 -3.12
C ARG A 140 -13.50 -14.83 -3.45
N LEU A 141 -12.84 -15.44 -4.45
CA LEU A 141 -11.64 -14.89 -5.06
C LEU A 141 -12.00 -14.23 -6.38
N GLU A 142 -11.45 -13.07 -6.65
CA GLU A 142 -11.67 -12.31 -7.86
C GLU A 142 -10.34 -11.73 -8.38
N ASN A 143 -10.05 -11.95 -9.65
CA ASN A 143 -9.05 -11.16 -10.34
C ASN A 143 -9.73 -9.91 -10.92
N ASN A 144 -9.55 -8.75 -10.28
CA ASN A 144 -10.17 -7.50 -10.72
C ASN A 144 -9.44 -6.82 -11.91
N GLY A 145 -8.38 -7.47 -12.42
CA GLY A 145 -7.52 -6.96 -13.50
C GLY A 145 -6.35 -6.11 -13.02
N HIS A 146 -6.26 -5.85 -11.72
CA HIS A 146 -5.16 -5.14 -11.06
C HIS A 146 -4.49 -6.00 -10.00
N THR A 147 -5.28 -6.77 -9.27
CA THR A 147 -4.82 -7.65 -8.20
C THR A 147 -5.78 -8.82 -8.02
N LEU A 148 -5.39 -9.78 -7.19
CA LEU A 148 -6.30 -10.75 -6.60
C LEU A 148 -6.98 -10.14 -5.39
N VAL A 149 -8.31 -10.26 -5.34
CA VAL A 149 -9.13 -9.80 -4.20
C VAL A 149 -9.85 -10.99 -3.58
N LEU A 150 -9.77 -11.11 -2.26
CA LEU A 150 -10.53 -12.07 -1.47
C LEU A 150 -11.59 -11.33 -0.67
N ARG A 151 -12.85 -11.76 -0.79
CA ARG A 151 -13.96 -11.32 0.07
C ARG A 151 -14.59 -12.52 0.75
N ALA A 152 -15.01 -12.32 1.99
CA ALA A 152 -15.66 -13.35 2.80
C ALA A 152 -17.01 -12.83 3.31
N ALA A 153 -18.02 -13.68 3.28
CA ALA A 153 -19.37 -13.38 3.77
C ALA A 153 -19.60 -14.06 5.12
N PHE A 154 -20.07 -13.32 6.09
CA PHE A 154 -20.37 -13.82 7.44
C PHE A 154 -21.86 -13.70 7.73
N PRO A 155 -22.46 -14.67 8.47
CA PRO A 155 -23.91 -14.68 8.70
C PRO A 155 -24.37 -13.57 9.65
N ASP A 156 -23.65 -13.38 10.76
CA ASP A 156 -24.12 -12.54 11.85
C ASP A 156 -23.12 -11.43 12.23
N ARG A 157 -21.84 -11.77 12.27
CA ARG A 157 -20.77 -10.89 12.76
C ARG A 157 -19.59 -10.89 11.81
N THR A 158 -19.28 -9.73 11.28
CA THR A 158 -18.06 -9.52 10.50
C THR A 158 -16.85 -9.52 11.43
N PRO A 159 -15.74 -10.19 11.06
CA PRO A 159 -14.49 -10.06 11.79
C PRO A 159 -14.09 -8.61 11.96
N SER A 160 -13.61 -8.25 13.15
CA SER A 160 -13.28 -6.87 13.48
C SER A 160 -12.04 -6.77 14.34
N ILE A 161 -11.42 -5.58 14.31
CA ILE A 161 -10.27 -5.21 15.12
C ILE A 161 -10.63 -3.95 15.90
N ASP A 162 -10.29 -3.97 17.20
CA ASP A 162 -10.40 -2.80 18.09
C ASP A 162 -9.28 -2.85 19.14
N GLY A 163 -9.32 -1.95 20.11
CA GLY A 163 -8.33 -1.88 21.18
C GLY A 163 -7.00 -1.26 20.72
N GLY A 164 -5.94 -1.45 21.49
CA GLY A 164 -4.71 -0.70 21.29
C GLY A 164 -4.96 0.81 21.37
N ASP A 165 -4.39 1.56 20.45
CA ASP A 165 -4.61 3.00 20.27
C ASP A 165 -5.61 3.30 19.14
N LEU A 166 -6.35 2.28 18.65
CA LEU A 166 -7.36 2.47 17.62
C LEU A 166 -8.54 3.31 18.16
N LEU A 167 -9.02 4.26 17.35
CA LEU A 167 -10.11 5.17 17.75
C LEU A 167 -11.49 4.53 17.71
N GLY A 168 -11.62 3.29 17.24
CA GLY A 168 -12.88 2.60 17.14
C GLY A 168 -12.72 1.15 16.74
N ARG A 169 -13.85 0.51 16.44
CA ARG A 169 -13.88 -0.84 15.88
C ARG A 169 -13.90 -0.78 14.37
N PHE A 170 -13.05 -1.59 13.74
CA PHE A 170 -12.91 -1.67 12.29
C PHE A 170 -13.32 -3.06 11.80
N ASP A 171 -14.35 -3.12 10.98
CA ASP A 171 -14.87 -4.34 10.38
C ASP A 171 -14.11 -4.72 9.12
N PHE A 172 -13.77 -5.99 8.96
CA PHE A 172 -13.11 -6.56 7.78
C PHE A 172 -13.92 -6.32 6.50
N ARG A 173 -13.24 -6.01 5.40
CA ARG A 173 -13.83 -5.83 4.08
C ARG A 173 -13.27 -6.79 3.04
N GLU A 174 -11.96 -6.74 2.81
CA GLU A 174 -11.32 -7.56 1.79
C GLU A 174 -9.83 -7.68 2.01
N ILE A 175 -9.23 -8.65 1.33
CA ILE A 175 -7.78 -8.84 1.22
C ILE A 175 -7.38 -8.63 -0.23
N SER A 176 -6.30 -7.90 -0.48
CA SER A 176 -5.65 -7.76 -1.78
C SER A 176 -4.17 -8.07 -1.69
N PHE A 177 -3.53 -8.34 -2.84
CA PHE A 177 -2.14 -8.80 -2.89
C PHE A 177 -1.30 -7.95 -3.82
N ARG A 178 -0.01 -7.77 -3.45
CA ARG A 178 0.98 -7.04 -4.24
C ARG A 178 2.15 -7.95 -4.53
N TRP A 179 2.53 -8.02 -5.80
CA TRP A 179 3.67 -8.83 -6.26
C TRP A 179 4.37 -8.17 -7.44
N SER A 180 5.52 -8.74 -7.81
CA SER A 180 6.26 -8.34 -8.99
C SER A 180 6.83 -9.54 -9.73
N TRP A 181 7.23 -9.28 -10.97
CA TRP A 181 8.02 -10.20 -11.78
C TRP A 181 9.34 -10.60 -11.11
N THR A 182 10.00 -9.64 -10.43
CA THR A 182 11.24 -9.90 -9.71
C THR A 182 10.97 -10.28 -8.25
N ASN A 183 11.83 -11.11 -7.68
CA ASN A 183 11.71 -11.54 -6.29
C ASN A 183 12.01 -10.44 -5.27
N SER A 184 12.65 -9.35 -5.70
CA SER A 184 13.14 -8.26 -4.86
C SER A 184 12.31 -6.97 -4.94
N SER A 185 11.11 -7.02 -5.54
CA SER A 185 10.28 -5.81 -5.71
C SER A 185 8.78 -6.08 -5.67
N GLY A 186 8.35 -7.11 -4.94
CA GLY A 186 6.96 -7.55 -4.89
C GLY A 186 6.08 -6.67 -4.01
N SER A 187 6.53 -6.36 -2.81
CA SER A 187 5.77 -5.56 -1.85
C SER A 187 5.72 -4.08 -2.26
N GLU A 188 4.71 -3.37 -1.77
CA GLU A 188 4.60 -1.92 -1.85
C GLU A 188 5.44 -1.26 -0.75
N HIS A 189 5.25 -1.68 0.51
CA HIS A 189 6.09 -1.24 1.61
C HIS A 189 7.48 -1.85 1.53
N THR A 190 8.45 -1.15 2.10
CA THR A 190 9.81 -1.66 2.31
C THR A 190 10.18 -1.58 3.78
N VAL A 191 11.05 -2.48 4.20
CA VAL A 191 11.69 -2.45 5.52
C VAL A 191 13.19 -2.32 5.30
N ASP A 192 13.80 -1.25 5.86
CA ASP A 192 15.21 -0.89 5.61
C ASP A 192 15.57 -0.90 4.12
N HIS A 193 14.67 -0.34 3.27
CA HIS A 193 14.76 -0.28 1.81
C HIS A 193 14.69 -1.62 1.06
N HIS A 194 14.30 -2.70 1.74
CA HIS A 194 14.13 -4.02 1.10
C HIS A 194 12.66 -4.34 0.89
N HIS A 195 12.32 -4.73 -0.33
CA HIS A 195 11.01 -5.27 -0.66
C HIS A 195 10.94 -6.76 -0.35
N SER A 196 9.78 -7.21 0.08
CA SER A 196 9.41 -8.63 0.13
C SER A 196 8.86 -9.13 -1.22
N PRO A 197 8.91 -10.43 -1.52
CA PRO A 197 8.37 -11.01 -2.75
C PRO A 197 6.87 -10.81 -2.95
N LEU A 198 6.12 -10.79 -1.85
CA LEU A 198 4.67 -10.60 -1.80
C LEU A 198 4.31 -9.74 -0.60
N GLU A 199 3.27 -8.93 -0.74
CA GLU A 199 2.59 -8.25 0.35
C GLU A 199 1.09 -8.52 0.27
N MET A 200 0.48 -8.84 1.41
CA MET A 200 -0.96 -8.97 1.57
C MET A 200 -1.48 -7.79 2.36
N GLN A 201 -2.48 -7.11 1.82
CA GLN A 201 -3.11 -5.92 2.40
C GLN A 201 -4.56 -6.21 2.72
N CYS A 202 -4.96 -6.00 3.96
CA CYS A 202 -6.28 -6.32 4.47
C CYS A 202 -7.00 -5.02 4.83
N LEU A 203 -8.06 -4.71 4.11
CA LEU A 203 -8.88 -3.52 4.30
C LEU A 203 -9.93 -3.75 5.37
N HIS A 204 -10.05 -2.79 6.26
CA HIS A 204 -11.11 -2.68 7.27
C HIS A 204 -11.69 -1.27 7.23
N THR A 205 -12.96 -1.14 7.59
CA THR A 205 -13.62 0.16 7.70
C THR A 205 -14.28 0.31 9.06
N ASP A 206 -14.40 1.55 9.52
CA ASP A 206 -15.10 1.88 10.75
C ASP A 206 -16.47 1.20 10.80
N ALA A 207 -16.75 0.50 11.89
CA ALA A 207 -18.00 -0.23 12.12
C ALA A 207 -19.22 0.69 12.32
N GLU A 208 -19.01 1.92 12.78
CA GLU A 208 -20.07 2.91 13.03
C GLU A 208 -20.54 3.65 11.76
N GLY A 209 -19.96 3.29 10.60
CA GLY A 209 -20.42 3.81 9.31
C GLY A 209 -19.95 5.23 8.97
N ASN A 210 -19.13 5.86 9.81
CA ASN A 210 -18.52 7.18 9.55
C ASN A 210 -17.38 7.12 8.51
N GLY A 211 -17.13 5.96 7.96
CA GLY A 211 -15.92 5.60 7.22
C GLY A 211 -15.58 6.45 6.00
N CYS A 212 -16.51 7.25 5.49
CA CYS A 212 -16.22 8.13 4.36
C CYS A 212 -16.15 9.61 4.73
N SER A 213 -16.70 9.98 5.87
CA SER A 213 -16.75 11.37 6.30
C SER A 213 -15.66 11.72 7.31
N SER A 214 -15.03 10.71 7.94
CA SER A 214 -13.94 10.94 8.89
C SER A 214 -12.58 10.65 8.24
N SER A 215 -11.61 11.49 8.51
CA SER A 215 -10.23 11.33 8.11
C SER A 215 -9.52 10.10 8.70
N GLN A 216 -10.25 9.17 9.35
CA GLN A 216 -9.73 8.02 10.09
C GLN A 216 -10.63 6.78 10.01
N GLY A 217 -11.47 6.69 8.98
CA GLY A 217 -12.43 5.58 8.82
C GLY A 217 -11.87 4.32 8.16
N ILE A 218 -10.58 4.27 7.87
CA ILE A 218 -9.93 3.16 7.16
C ILE A 218 -8.77 2.62 7.99
N LEU A 219 -8.78 1.31 8.21
CA LEU A 219 -7.66 0.58 8.80
C LEU A 219 -7.12 -0.43 7.79
N MET A 220 -5.82 -0.35 7.50
CA MET A 220 -5.10 -1.28 6.63
C MET A 220 -4.15 -2.15 7.45
N ILE A 221 -4.26 -3.46 7.30
CA ILE A 221 -3.27 -4.39 7.89
C ILE A 221 -2.39 -4.94 6.77
N SER A 222 -1.07 -4.83 6.95
CA SER A 222 -0.10 -5.36 5.99
C SER A 222 0.67 -6.55 6.57
N TYR A 223 0.79 -7.60 5.75
CA TYR A 223 1.63 -8.76 5.99
C TYR A 223 2.64 -8.89 4.84
N MET A 224 3.91 -8.85 5.19
CA MET A 224 5.00 -9.16 4.27
C MET A 224 5.21 -10.67 4.18
N PHE A 225 5.69 -11.15 3.04
CA PHE A 225 6.05 -12.54 2.84
C PHE A 225 7.49 -12.64 2.37
N ASP A 226 8.26 -13.53 2.98
CA ASP A 226 9.63 -13.85 2.57
C ASP A 226 9.74 -15.30 2.09
N PHE A 227 10.70 -15.55 1.22
CA PHE A 227 10.90 -16.89 0.67
C PHE A 227 11.29 -17.90 1.75
N SER A 228 10.55 -19.00 1.75
CA SER A 228 10.75 -20.17 2.61
C SER A 228 10.06 -21.38 1.97
N ASP A 229 9.75 -22.38 2.77
CA ASP A 229 8.90 -23.52 2.38
C ASP A 229 7.48 -23.08 2.03
N ASP A 230 6.73 -23.98 1.38
CA ASP A 230 5.32 -23.78 1.10
C ASP A 230 4.56 -23.41 2.37
N ASN A 231 3.79 -22.32 2.28
CA ASN A 231 2.88 -21.93 3.36
C ASN A 231 1.55 -22.66 3.21
N PRO A 232 1.23 -23.63 4.07
CA PRO A 232 0.02 -24.43 3.94
C PRO A 232 -1.27 -23.58 4.10
N PHE A 233 -1.19 -22.49 4.85
CA PHE A 233 -2.32 -21.58 5.01
C PHE A 233 -2.56 -20.72 3.76
N LEU A 234 -1.52 -20.42 2.99
CA LEU A 234 -1.67 -19.73 1.72
C LEU A 234 -2.15 -20.67 0.60
N ASP A 235 -1.85 -21.96 0.70
CA ASP A 235 -2.27 -22.96 -0.29
C ASP A 235 -3.81 -23.09 -0.38
N VAL A 236 -4.55 -22.76 0.68
CA VAL A 236 -6.02 -22.78 0.65
C VAL A 236 -6.61 -21.85 -0.42
N LEU A 237 -5.86 -20.84 -0.84
CA LEU A 237 -6.26 -19.97 -1.95
C LEU A 237 -5.41 -20.20 -3.22
N VAL A 238 -4.12 -20.49 -3.09
CA VAL A 238 -3.20 -20.64 -4.23
C VAL A 238 -3.68 -21.74 -5.21
N GLN A 239 -4.19 -22.84 -4.70
CA GLN A 239 -4.74 -23.94 -5.52
C GLN A 239 -5.93 -23.52 -6.41
N HIS A 240 -6.58 -22.38 -6.13
CA HIS A 240 -7.71 -21.87 -6.89
C HIS A 240 -7.36 -20.75 -7.88
N LEU A 241 -6.09 -20.25 -7.87
CA LEU A 241 -5.68 -19.13 -8.72
C LEU A 241 -5.79 -19.43 -10.22
N ALA A 242 -5.63 -20.70 -10.61
CA ALA A 242 -5.82 -21.12 -11.99
C ALA A 242 -7.22 -20.83 -12.53
N ALA A 243 -8.25 -20.80 -11.67
CA ALA A 243 -9.63 -20.50 -12.05
C ALA A 243 -9.91 -19.01 -12.25
N VAL A 244 -9.01 -18.14 -11.80
CA VAL A 244 -9.17 -16.67 -11.86
C VAL A 244 -8.03 -15.98 -12.60
N GLN A 245 -7.39 -16.69 -13.53
CA GLN A 245 -6.25 -16.12 -14.27
C GLN A 245 -6.60 -14.91 -15.13
N GLN A 246 -7.82 -14.84 -15.67
CA GLN A 246 -8.25 -13.73 -16.52
C GLN A 246 -8.93 -12.65 -15.66
N ALA A 247 -8.74 -11.39 -16.03
CA ALA A 247 -9.42 -10.27 -15.38
C ALA A 247 -10.95 -10.44 -15.44
N GLY A 248 -11.62 -10.19 -14.33
CA GLY A 248 -13.05 -10.34 -14.15
C GLY A 248 -13.51 -11.76 -13.82
N GLN A 249 -12.59 -12.75 -13.81
CA GLN A 249 -12.94 -14.08 -13.34
C GLN A 249 -13.06 -14.12 -11.82
N VAL A 250 -14.02 -14.94 -11.39
CA VAL A 250 -14.41 -15.13 -10.00
C VAL A 250 -14.53 -16.61 -9.71
N VAL A 251 -14.10 -17.04 -8.55
CA VAL A 251 -14.31 -18.40 -8.05
C VAL A 251 -14.69 -18.35 -6.58
N GLU A 252 -15.64 -19.19 -6.18
CA GLU A 252 -15.91 -19.48 -4.79
C GLU A 252 -15.03 -20.64 -4.34
N VAL A 253 -14.40 -20.47 -3.18
CA VAL A 253 -13.50 -21.46 -2.60
C VAL A 253 -14.10 -22.02 -1.31
N PRO A 254 -13.75 -23.25 -0.91
CA PRO A 254 -14.18 -23.77 0.37
C PRO A 254 -13.86 -22.79 1.50
N PRO A 255 -14.84 -22.47 2.36
CA PRO A 255 -14.64 -21.49 3.41
C PRO A 255 -13.63 -21.95 4.47
N PHE A 256 -12.80 -21.03 4.92
CA PHE A 256 -11.83 -21.23 5.98
C PHE A 256 -11.76 -19.99 6.87
N PRO A 257 -11.33 -20.09 8.15
CA PRO A 257 -11.15 -18.96 9.04
C PRO A 257 -10.14 -17.95 8.47
N LEU A 258 -10.45 -16.65 8.50
CA LEU A 258 -9.52 -15.62 8.04
C LEU A 258 -8.20 -15.60 8.82
N SER A 259 -8.19 -16.10 10.06
CA SER A 259 -6.97 -16.26 10.86
C SER A 259 -5.89 -17.14 10.21
N TYR A 260 -6.24 -17.95 9.20
CA TYR A 260 -5.27 -18.73 8.43
C TYR A 260 -4.34 -17.81 7.61
N LEU A 261 -4.91 -16.78 7.01
CA LEU A 261 -4.15 -15.80 6.23
C LEU A 261 -3.67 -14.62 7.08
N MET A 262 -4.47 -14.24 8.06
CA MET A 262 -4.25 -13.08 8.92
C MET A 262 -3.93 -13.52 10.36
N PRO A 263 -2.70 -13.99 10.64
CA PRO A 263 -2.33 -14.31 12.02
C PRO A 263 -2.41 -13.05 12.88
N ALA A 264 -3.14 -13.14 13.99
CA ALA A 264 -3.32 -12.03 14.90
C ALA A 264 -2.00 -11.66 15.59
N PHE A 265 -1.79 -10.37 15.78
CA PHE A 265 -0.70 -9.82 16.58
C PHE A 265 -1.27 -8.87 17.64
N TYR A 266 -0.68 -8.87 18.83
CA TYR A 266 -1.27 -8.20 19.98
C TYR A 266 -0.30 -7.21 20.64
N ASP A 267 0.96 -7.55 20.71
CA ASP A 267 1.95 -6.94 21.59
C ASP A 267 3.03 -6.13 20.87
N LYS A 268 3.20 -6.35 19.57
CA LYS A 268 4.22 -5.68 18.79
C LYS A 268 3.80 -5.54 17.32
N PHE A 269 3.80 -4.32 16.79
CA PHE A 269 3.55 -4.03 15.38
C PHE A 269 4.03 -2.63 15.00
N TYR A 270 4.26 -2.39 13.71
CA TYR A 270 4.50 -1.03 13.20
C TYR A 270 3.18 -0.37 12.87
N SER A 271 3.10 0.98 13.08
CA SER A 271 1.96 1.76 12.60
C SER A 271 2.38 3.13 12.08
N TYR A 272 1.58 3.64 11.16
CA TYR A 272 1.68 4.99 10.65
C TYR A 272 0.38 5.45 9.98
N ASN A 273 0.15 6.76 9.88
CA ASN A 273 -0.98 7.32 9.16
C ASN A 273 -0.60 7.60 7.70
N GLY A 274 -1.43 7.14 6.77
CA GLY A 274 -1.15 7.24 5.35
C GLY A 274 -2.40 7.32 4.48
N SER A 275 -2.34 6.67 3.33
CA SER A 275 -3.39 6.63 2.31
C SER A 275 -3.66 5.21 1.85
N LEU A 276 -4.72 5.02 1.06
CA LEU A 276 -4.82 3.86 0.18
C LEU A 276 -3.71 3.92 -0.87
N THR A 277 -3.27 2.76 -1.37
CA THR A 277 -2.21 2.64 -2.37
C THR A 277 -2.74 2.48 -3.80
N GLU A 278 -4.05 2.37 -3.95
CA GLU A 278 -4.75 2.37 -5.23
C GLU A 278 -5.43 3.72 -5.48
N PRO A 279 -5.51 4.16 -6.75
CA PRO A 279 -6.19 5.42 -7.07
C PRO A 279 -7.65 5.44 -6.59
N PRO A 280 -8.11 6.57 -6.09
CA PRO A 280 -7.49 7.89 -6.05
C PRO A 280 -6.58 8.15 -4.84
N CYS A 281 -6.07 7.13 -4.17
CA CYS A 281 -5.10 7.19 -3.07
C CYS A 281 -5.61 8.05 -1.89
N HIS A 282 -6.86 7.83 -1.50
CA HIS A 282 -7.49 8.56 -0.39
C HIS A 282 -6.67 8.49 0.88
N ARG A 283 -6.46 9.65 1.50
CA ARG A 283 -5.79 9.80 2.80
C ARG A 283 -6.67 9.32 3.95
N GLY A 284 -6.06 9.17 5.12
CA GLY A 284 -6.77 8.82 6.35
C GLY A 284 -6.85 7.32 6.61
N ALA A 285 -5.97 6.54 5.95
CA ALA A 285 -5.78 5.16 6.29
C ALA A 285 -4.76 5.03 7.43
N GLU A 286 -5.15 4.40 8.51
CA GLU A 286 -4.21 3.93 9.52
C GLU A 286 -3.65 2.58 9.06
N TRP A 287 -2.33 2.47 9.03
CA TRP A 287 -1.64 1.25 8.67
C TRP A 287 -1.08 0.57 9.90
N LEU A 288 -1.43 -0.71 10.08
CA LEU A 288 -0.74 -1.60 11.00
C LEU A 288 0.00 -2.66 10.20
N MET A 289 1.25 -2.92 10.56
CA MET A 289 2.08 -3.87 9.85
C MET A 289 2.60 -4.94 10.80
N HIS A 290 2.38 -6.19 10.40
CA HIS A 290 2.92 -7.33 11.13
C HIS A 290 4.46 -7.28 11.11
N PRO A 291 5.12 -7.39 12.27
CA PRO A 291 6.56 -7.14 12.38
C PRO A 291 7.44 -8.28 11.83
N VAL A 292 6.84 -9.43 11.56
CA VAL A 292 7.53 -10.63 11.07
C VAL A 292 6.92 -11.04 9.75
N ALA A 293 7.75 -11.27 8.74
CA ALA A 293 7.29 -11.76 7.45
C ALA A 293 6.73 -13.19 7.57
N LEU A 294 5.66 -13.47 6.84
CA LEU A 294 5.11 -14.80 6.66
C LEU A 294 5.92 -15.54 5.59
N SER A 295 5.77 -16.86 5.52
CA SER A 295 6.45 -17.65 4.50
C SER A 295 5.67 -17.70 3.19
N ILE A 296 6.41 -17.75 2.08
CA ILE A 296 5.90 -18.07 0.75
C ILE A 296 6.99 -18.82 -0.03
N SER A 297 6.61 -19.86 -0.79
CA SER A 297 7.53 -20.51 -1.71
C SER A 297 7.50 -19.86 -3.10
N GLU A 298 8.57 -20.10 -3.89
CA GLU A 298 8.58 -19.67 -5.30
C GLU A 298 7.44 -20.30 -6.11
N ARG A 299 7.06 -21.54 -5.82
CA ARG A 299 5.92 -22.21 -6.44
C ARG A 299 4.64 -21.40 -6.22
N GLN A 300 4.36 -21.05 -4.96
CA GLN A 300 3.17 -20.30 -4.59
C GLN A 300 3.15 -18.90 -5.21
N LEU A 301 4.27 -18.18 -5.17
CA LEU A 301 4.37 -16.85 -5.80
C LEU A 301 4.17 -16.92 -7.32
N ASN A 302 4.65 -17.97 -7.97
CA ASN A 302 4.50 -18.13 -9.42
C ASN A 302 3.04 -18.29 -9.85
N GLU A 303 2.15 -18.80 -9.00
CA GLU A 303 0.72 -18.83 -9.29
C GLU A 303 0.11 -17.41 -9.33
N PHE A 304 0.48 -16.50 -8.44
CA PHE A 304 0.08 -15.09 -8.51
C PHE A 304 0.56 -14.44 -9.82
N ARG A 305 1.77 -14.76 -10.27
CA ARG A 305 2.37 -14.24 -11.51
C ARG A 305 1.68 -14.72 -12.79
N GLN A 306 0.78 -15.72 -12.72
CA GLN A 306 -0.02 -16.14 -13.88
C GLN A 306 -1.26 -15.27 -14.08
N LEU A 307 -1.65 -14.45 -13.09
CA LEU A 307 -2.80 -13.58 -13.20
C LEU A 307 -2.60 -12.52 -14.27
N LYS A 308 -3.68 -12.21 -15.00
CA LYS A 308 -3.66 -11.31 -16.16
C LYS A 308 -4.52 -10.09 -15.92
N ASP A 309 -4.11 -8.99 -16.51
CA ASP A 309 -4.83 -7.73 -16.53
C ASP A 309 -6.02 -7.77 -17.52
N LYS A 310 -6.76 -6.66 -17.60
CA LYS A 310 -7.90 -6.47 -18.52
C LYS A 310 -7.51 -6.55 -20.01
N ARG A 311 -6.21 -6.48 -20.37
CA ARG A 311 -5.68 -6.63 -21.74
C ARG A 311 -5.26 -8.07 -22.04
N GLY A 312 -5.38 -8.98 -21.06
CA GLY A 312 -4.94 -10.37 -21.16
C GLY A 312 -3.43 -10.56 -20.98
N SER A 313 -2.69 -9.52 -20.62
CA SER A 313 -1.26 -9.59 -20.31
C SER A 313 -1.06 -9.97 -18.85
N ARG A 314 0.02 -10.71 -18.55
CA ARG A 314 0.36 -11.01 -17.15
C ARG A 314 0.57 -9.73 -16.36
N ILE A 315 0.05 -9.69 -15.15
CA ILE A 315 0.33 -8.62 -14.19
C ILE A 315 1.77 -8.80 -13.72
N THR A 316 2.68 -8.07 -14.34
CA THR A 316 4.12 -8.17 -14.06
C THR A 316 4.51 -7.44 -12.77
N ARG A 317 3.76 -6.43 -12.40
CA ARG A 317 3.88 -5.66 -11.16
C ARG A 317 2.56 -4.96 -10.87
N ASN A 318 2.15 -5.00 -9.60
CA ASN A 318 1.01 -4.23 -9.11
C ASN A 318 1.32 -3.52 -7.79
N ALA A 319 2.54 -3.04 -7.66
CA ALA A 319 3.02 -2.32 -6.50
C ALA A 319 3.26 -0.84 -6.84
N ARG A 320 2.69 0.06 -6.05
CA ARG A 320 2.96 1.51 -6.08
C ARG A 320 4.35 1.76 -5.52
N PRO A 321 5.15 2.66 -6.10
CA PRO A 321 6.43 3.05 -5.52
C PRO A 321 6.28 3.64 -4.12
N VAL A 322 7.31 3.46 -3.29
CA VAL A 322 7.44 4.07 -1.96
C VAL A 322 7.28 5.59 -2.05
N GLN A 323 6.49 6.15 -1.16
CA GLN A 323 6.23 7.58 -1.04
C GLN A 323 7.08 8.20 0.07
N PRO A 324 7.37 9.50 0.00
CA PRO A 324 8.11 10.19 1.06
C PRO A 324 7.42 10.05 2.42
N LEU A 325 8.20 9.85 3.47
CA LEU A 325 7.68 9.83 4.84
C LEU A 325 7.21 11.21 5.28
N GLU A 326 7.83 12.27 4.77
CA GLU A 326 7.56 13.67 5.13
C GLU A 326 7.71 13.89 6.64
N ASP A 327 6.78 14.60 7.28
CA ASP A 327 6.82 14.89 8.72
C ASP A 327 6.20 13.74 9.57
N ARG A 328 5.88 12.61 8.96
CA ARG A 328 5.31 11.45 9.68
C ARG A 328 6.40 10.66 10.39
N THR A 329 5.99 10.05 11.48
CA THR A 329 6.80 9.05 12.20
C THR A 329 6.19 7.67 12.05
N VAL A 330 7.05 6.65 12.00
CA VAL A 330 6.62 5.26 12.09
C VAL A 330 6.77 4.83 13.53
N ARG A 331 5.69 4.33 14.12
CA ARG A 331 5.66 3.86 15.50
C ARG A 331 5.97 2.37 15.56
N LEU A 332 6.79 1.98 16.52
CA LEU A 332 6.86 0.61 17.01
C LEU A 332 5.97 0.51 18.24
N ASN A 333 4.80 -0.04 18.05
CA ASN A 333 3.82 -0.22 19.11
C ASN A 333 4.17 -1.43 19.95
N ARG A 334 4.04 -1.29 21.26
CA ARG A 334 4.26 -2.36 22.24
C ARG A 334 3.18 -2.34 23.32
N TYR A 335 2.58 -3.50 23.55
CA TYR A 335 1.67 -3.68 24.69
C TYR A 335 2.46 -3.82 25.99
N ARG A 336 2.07 -3.05 27.00
CA ARG A 336 2.60 -3.20 28.36
C ARG A 336 1.93 -4.41 29.01
N THR A 337 2.61 -5.54 29.01
CA THR A 337 2.20 -6.64 29.91
C THR A 337 2.38 -6.15 31.33
N GLY A 338 1.27 -5.95 32.06
CA GLY A 338 1.33 -5.58 33.47
C GLY A 338 2.17 -6.59 34.25
N PHE A 339 3.09 -6.07 35.07
CA PHE A 339 3.84 -6.85 36.05
C PHE A 339 2.92 -7.26 37.18
#